data_e8534eae803e0f5868a8cbb2390cea96
#
_entry.id   e8534eae803e0f5868a8cbb2390cea96
#
_cell.length_a   1.000
_cell.length_b   1.000
_cell.length_c   1.000
_cell.angle_alpha   90.00
_cell.angle_beta   90.00
_cell.angle_gamma   90.00
#
_symmetry.space_group_name_H-M   'P 1'
#
loop_
_entity.id
_entity.type
_entity.pdbx_description
1 polymer ?
#
loop_
_entity_poly.entity_id
_entity_poly.type
_entity_poly.pdbx_seq_one_letter_code
_entity_poly.pdbx_strand_id
1 'polypeptide(L)'
;MGNNLANTDGSLSERSLSYYQARAKGGFGLTTIEFTVEKDSELGGNFRIASYLTGKGQISEAIRSMIVRAKQAGVNIRLNTEATEEPLRALAPDAVILATGSVPLVLPIPGLADCGYVTAQDLLLGKTAAGRRALVVGGGMVGCEAAEYLAERGHQVAIVEMEDVIAADVTPENRRYMFRNFGENHVLLQSDAKAPGNAVPATGDALEAALAI
;
A
#
# COMPACT_ATOMS: atom_id res chain seq x y z
N MET A 1 -2.97 12.12 -7.67
CA MET A 1 -2.33 13.15 -8.51
C MET A 1 -0.96 13.43 -7.93
N GLY A 2 0.09 12.87 -8.53
CA GLY A 2 1.46 13.23 -8.21
C GLY A 2 1.74 14.59 -8.84
N ASN A 3 1.97 15.61 -8.02
CA ASN A 3 2.50 16.86 -8.50
C ASN A 3 4.01 16.67 -8.67
N ASN A 4 4.50 16.61 -9.88
CA ASN A 4 5.93 16.53 -10.25
C ASN A 4 6.70 17.77 -9.78
N LEU A 5 6.74 18.01 -8.46
CA LEU A 5 7.42 19.15 -7.84
C LEU A 5 8.69 18.72 -7.07
N ALA A 6 9.06 17.44 -7.15
CA ALA A 6 10.31 16.94 -6.57
C ALA A 6 11.51 17.31 -7.46
N ASN A 7 12.68 17.46 -6.86
CA ASN A 7 13.95 17.56 -7.57
C ASN A 7 14.28 16.23 -8.26
N THR A 8 15.19 16.24 -9.23
CA THR A 8 15.62 15.03 -9.96
C THR A 8 16.27 13.98 -9.06
N ASP A 9 16.73 14.36 -7.88
CA ASP A 9 17.31 13.49 -6.84
C ASP A 9 16.25 12.93 -5.86
N GLY A 10 14.94 13.23 -6.10
CA GLY A 10 13.84 12.81 -5.23
C GLY A 10 13.64 13.69 -3.99
N SER A 11 14.47 14.71 -3.76
CA SER A 11 14.29 15.65 -2.66
C SER A 11 13.13 16.61 -2.94
N LEU A 12 12.55 17.19 -1.87
CA LEU A 12 11.51 18.20 -1.99
C LEU A 12 12.10 19.49 -2.54
N SER A 13 11.64 19.93 -3.71
CA SER A 13 12.03 21.20 -4.27
C SER A 13 11.54 22.38 -3.41
N GLU A 14 12.20 23.54 -3.53
CA GLU A 14 11.71 24.79 -2.90
C GLU A 14 10.28 25.13 -3.32
N ARG A 15 9.88 24.71 -4.50
CA ARG A 15 8.54 24.90 -5.05
C ARG A 15 7.51 24.01 -4.34
N SER A 16 7.88 22.79 -3.96
CA SER A 16 7.06 21.91 -3.09
C SER A 16 6.95 22.52 -1.69
N LEU A 17 8.05 23.01 -1.14
CA LEU A 17 8.09 23.66 0.16
C LEU A 17 7.19 24.90 0.19
N SER A 18 7.29 25.78 -0.81
CA SER A 18 6.48 26.99 -0.93
C SER A 18 4.99 26.67 -1.07
N TYR A 19 4.64 25.62 -1.81
CA TYR A 19 3.26 25.16 -1.98
C TYR A 19 2.63 24.72 -0.65
N TYR A 20 3.35 23.99 0.18
CA TYR A 20 2.87 23.56 1.50
C TYR A 20 2.90 24.68 2.53
N GLN A 21 3.94 25.54 2.50
CA GLN A 21 4.03 26.71 3.37
C GLN A 21 2.93 27.75 3.12
N ALA A 22 2.56 27.98 1.86
CA ALA A 22 1.48 28.90 1.52
C ALA A 22 0.14 28.43 2.09
N ARG A 23 -0.09 27.11 2.14
CA ARG A 23 -1.30 26.55 2.74
C ARG A 23 -1.27 26.59 4.27
N ALA A 24 -0.11 26.38 4.88
CA ALA A 24 0.06 26.52 6.32
C ALA A 24 -0.08 27.96 6.82
N LYS A 25 0.38 28.95 6.03
CA LYS A 25 0.26 30.39 6.32
C LYS A 25 -1.17 30.93 6.14
N GLY A 26 -2.05 30.20 5.45
CA GLY A 26 -3.45 30.62 5.21
C GLY A 26 -4.36 30.57 6.42
N GLY A 27 -3.83 30.35 7.63
CA GLY A 27 -4.60 30.45 8.88
C GLY A 27 -5.50 29.23 9.15
N PHE A 28 -5.33 28.15 8.39
CA PHE A 28 -5.98 26.88 8.71
C PHE A 28 -5.31 26.30 9.95
N GLY A 29 -6.03 26.26 11.05
CA GLY A 29 -5.68 25.44 12.20
C GLY A 29 -5.83 23.97 11.82
N LEU A 30 -4.90 23.47 10.99
CA LEU A 30 -4.91 22.09 10.51
C LEU A 30 -4.47 21.18 11.64
N THR A 31 -5.42 20.66 12.40
CA THR A 31 -5.18 19.49 13.23
C THR A 31 -5.40 18.27 12.35
N THR A 32 -4.35 17.81 11.68
CA THR A 32 -4.39 16.51 11.00
C THR A 32 -4.34 15.44 12.09
N ILE A 33 -5.48 14.85 12.39
CA ILE A 33 -5.55 13.69 13.24
C ILE A 33 -5.51 12.50 12.27
N GLU A 34 -4.39 11.80 12.23
CA GLU A 34 -4.30 10.53 11.51
C GLU A 34 -5.02 9.48 12.35
N PHE A 35 -6.22 9.12 11.92
CA PHE A 35 -6.98 8.06 12.55
C PHE A 35 -6.79 6.79 11.76
N THR A 36 -6.20 5.81 12.38
CA THR A 36 -6.31 4.43 11.94
C THR A 36 -7.39 3.74 12.79
N VAL A 37 -8.16 2.88 12.16
CA VAL A 37 -9.15 2.02 12.84
C VAL A 37 -8.46 1.09 13.85
N GLU A 38 -7.17 0.83 13.66
CA GLU A 38 -6.30 0.16 14.63
C GLU A 38 -5.42 1.20 15.34
N LYS A 39 -5.21 1.00 16.65
CA LYS A 39 -4.36 1.83 17.51
C LYS A 39 -2.91 1.79 17.03
N ASP A 40 -2.57 2.54 15.99
CA ASP A 40 -1.19 2.65 15.54
C ASP A 40 -0.35 3.38 16.58
N SER A 41 0.71 2.73 17.00
CA SER A 41 1.71 3.32 17.89
C SER A 41 2.69 4.25 17.15
N GLU A 42 2.62 4.30 15.82
CA GLU A 42 3.55 5.02 14.96
C GLU A 42 2.83 5.75 13.82
N LEU A 43 3.40 6.88 13.40
CA LEU A 43 2.92 7.66 12.26
C LEU A 43 3.33 7.03 10.93
N GLY A 44 2.54 7.31 9.88
CA GLY A 44 2.84 6.96 8.51
C GLY A 44 1.88 5.97 7.85
N GLY A 45 1.07 5.24 8.63
CA GLY A 45 0.01 4.35 8.10
C GLY A 45 0.48 3.46 6.96
N ASN A 46 -0.33 3.32 5.90
CA ASN A 46 -0.01 2.51 4.73
C ASN A 46 1.25 2.97 3.98
N PHE A 47 1.60 4.26 4.07
CA PHE A 47 2.82 4.77 3.47
C PHE A 47 4.06 4.21 4.16
N ARG A 48 4.02 4.03 5.48
CA ARG A 48 5.07 3.34 6.25
C ARG A 48 5.17 1.87 5.83
N ILE A 49 4.04 1.18 5.66
CA ILE A 49 4.02 -0.21 5.22
C ILE A 49 4.64 -0.35 3.83
N ALA A 50 4.35 0.56 2.92
CA ALA A 50 4.97 0.59 1.59
C ALA A 50 6.50 0.75 1.64
N SER A 51 7.06 1.35 2.69
CA SER A 51 8.52 1.49 2.85
C SER A 51 9.25 0.17 3.11
N TYR A 52 8.54 -0.88 3.49
CA TYR A 52 9.11 -2.22 3.72
C TYR A 52 9.32 -3.02 2.44
N LEU A 53 8.73 -2.55 1.33
CA LEU A 53 8.93 -3.14 0.02
C LEU A 53 10.35 -2.88 -0.48
N THR A 54 10.85 -3.81 -1.29
CA THR A 54 12.19 -3.70 -1.89
C THR A 54 12.33 -2.43 -2.72
N GLY A 55 13.47 -1.76 -2.57
CA GLY A 55 13.75 -0.50 -3.28
C GLY A 55 12.99 0.74 -2.78
N LYS A 56 12.08 0.61 -1.79
CA LYS A 56 11.26 1.73 -1.29
C LYS A 56 11.69 2.28 0.07
N GLY A 57 12.85 1.92 0.58
CA GLY A 57 13.35 2.39 1.88
C GLY A 57 13.41 3.92 2.05
N GLN A 58 13.56 4.66 0.96
CA GLN A 58 13.54 6.14 0.96
C GLN A 58 12.21 6.72 1.46
N ILE A 59 11.10 5.97 1.36
CA ILE A 59 9.81 6.39 1.91
C ILE A 59 9.90 6.60 3.43
N SER A 60 10.67 5.79 4.14
CA SER A 60 10.89 5.94 5.58
C SER A 60 11.53 7.28 5.94
N GLU A 61 12.47 7.75 5.12
CA GLU A 61 13.11 9.06 5.29
C GLU A 61 12.12 10.21 5.06
N ALA A 62 11.28 10.07 4.03
CA ALA A 62 10.22 11.05 3.74
C ALA A 62 9.23 11.14 4.91
N ILE A 63 8.79 10.01 5.47
CA ILE A 63 7.89 9.96 6.63
C ILE A 63 8.56 10.64 7.83
N ARG A 64 9.82 10.30 8.13
CA ARG A 64 10.58 10.90 9.24
C ARG A 64 10.67 12.41 9.08
N SER A 65 10.97 12.90 7.89
CA SER A 65 11.01 14.32 7.58
C SER A 65 9.65 15.01 7.80
N MET A 66 8.55 14.38 7.33
CA MET A 66 7.21 14.90 7.55
C MET A 66 6.83 14.97 9.03
N ILE A 67 7.17 13.95 9.81
CA ILE A 67 6.92 13.92 11.27
C ILE A 67 7.66 15.05 11.96
N VAL A 68 8.94 15.26 11.64
CA VAL A 68 9.75 16.35 12.22
C VAL A 68 9.11 17.70 11.89
N ARG A 69 8.73 17.90 10.65
CA ARG A 69 8.10 19.15 10.19
C ARG A 69 6.74 19.41 10.85
N ALA A 70 5.91 18.38 11.01
CA ALA A 70 4.65 18.49 11.71
C ALA A 70 4.86 18.93 13.18
N LYS A 71 5.82 18.31 13.88
CA LYS A 71 6.18 18.69 15.24
C LYS A 71 6.71 20.13 15.33
N GLN A 72 7.58 20.54 14.39
CA GLN A 72 8.09 21.93 14.33
C GLN A 72 6.99 22.95 14.02
N ALA A 73 5.96 22.56 13.28
CA ALA A 73 4.79 23.39 13.03
C ALA A 73 3.81 23.47 14.21
N GLY A 74 4.11 22.80 15.32
CA GLY A 74 3.26 22.82 16.52
C GLY A 74 2.03 21.92 16.42
N VAL A 75 2.00 20.96 15.49
CA VAL A 75 0.89 20.02 15.37
C VAL A 75 0.82 19.13 16.60
N ASN A 76 -0.35 19.09 17.24
CA ASN A 76 -0.61 18.19 18.35
C ASN A 76 -0.95 16.80 17.83
N ILE A 77 -0.02 15.86 18.00
CA ILE A 77 -0.15 14.49 17.50
C ILE A 77 -0.53 13.59 18.67
N ARG A 78 -1.64 12.86 18.51
CA ARG A 78 -2.13 11.87 19.47
C ARG A 78 -2.09 10.50 18.84
N LEU A 79 -1.21 9.64 19.32
CA LEU A 79 -1.13 8.22 18.91
C LEU A 79 -1.98 7.35 19.84
N ASN A 80 -2.28 6.13 19.42
CA ASN A 80 -3.09 5.17 20.19
C ASN A 80 -4.46 5.75 20.64
N THR A 81 -4.99 6.68 19.86
CA THR A 81 -6.21 7.41 20.20
C THR A 81 -7.24 7.19 19.11
N GLU A 82 -8.37 6.62 19.46
CA GLU A 82 -9.50 6.48 18.55
C GLU A 82 -10.25 7.80 18.46
N ALA A 83 -10.55 8.24 17.23
CA ALA A 83 -11.37 9.42 17.01
C ALA A 83 -12.85 9.06 17.00
N THR A 84 -13.43 9.15 18.15
CA THR A 84 -14.88 9.09 18.27
C THR A 84 -15.50 10.49 18.22
N GLU A 85 -16.79 10.54 18.07
CA GLU A 85 -17.52 11.81 17.92
C GLU A 85 -17.34 12.76 19.12
N GLU A 86 -17.39 12.23 20.34
CA GLU A 86 -17.29 13.05 21.55
C GLU A 86 -15.97 13.80 21.71
N PRO A 87 -14.78 13.15 21.60
CA PRO A 87 -13.50 13.86 21.64
C PRO A 87 -13.35 14.89 20.53
N LEU A 88 -13.89 14.62 19.33
CA LEU A 88 -13.86 15.57 18.22
C LEU A 88 -14.72 16.80 18.50
N ARG A 89 -15.93 16.62 19.02
CA ARG A 89 -16.82 17.73 19.41
C ARG A 89 -16.20 18.57 20.52
N ALA A 90 -15.55 17.93 21.50
CA ALA A 90 -14.90 18.64 22.62
C ALA A 90 -13.75 19.53 22.17
N LEU A 91 -13.08 19.19 21.05
CA LEU A 91 -12.02 20.03 20.47
C LEU A 91 -12.57 21.26 19.74
N ALA A 92 -13.87 21.29 19.42
CA ALA A 92 -14.54 22.36 18.70
C ALA A 92 -13.75 22.87 17.47
N PRO A 93 -13.30 21.99 16.56
CA PRO A 93 -12.49 22.40 15.44
C PRO A 93 -13.32 23.19 14.41
N ASP A 94 -12.69 24.14 13.73
CA ASP A 94 -13.30 24.85 12.60
C ASP A 94 -13.53 23.93 11.39
N ALA A 95 -12.65 22.93 11.22
CA ALA A 95 -12.76 21.94 10.14
C ALA A 95 -12.17 20.58 10.57
N VAL A 96 -12.74 19.50 10.04
CA VAL A 96 -12.24 18.15 10.22
C VAL A 96 -11.83 17.58 8.86
N ILE A 97 -10.60 17.08 8.76
CA ILE A 97 -10.11 16.39 7.56
C ILE A 97 -10.10 14.90 7.86
N LEU A 98 -10.87 14.12 7.09
CA LEU A 98 -10.86 12.67 7.16
C LEU A 98 -9.69 12.14 6.32
N ALA A 99 -8.68 11.60 6.99
CA ALA A 99 -7.50 10.98 6.38
C ALA A 99 -7.20 9.63 7.04
N THR A 100 -8.23 8.80 7.15
CA THR A 100 -8.26 7.55 7.91
C THR A 100 -7.54 6.38 7.21
N GLY A 101 -6.92 6.62 6.05
CA GLY A 101 -6.24 5.59 5.29
C GLY A 101 -7.21 4.59 4.65
N SER A 102 -6.73 3.37 4.45
CA SER A 102 -7.49 2.27 3.86
C SER A 102 -7.14 0.95 4.53
N VAL A 103 -8.09 0.02 4.50
CA VAL A 103 -7.90 -1.35 4.94
C VAL A 103 -7.88 -2.29 3.73
N PRO A 104 -7.21 -3.45 3.80
CA PRO A 104 -7.23 -4.43 2.73
C PRO A 104 -8.66 -4.86 2.39
N LEU A 105 -8.99 -4.84 1.11
CA LEU A 105 -10.22 -5.42 0.60
C LEU A 105 -10.03 -6.93 0.49
N VAL A 106 -10.83 -7.70 1.21
CA VAL A 106 -10.89 -9.15 1.07
C VAL A 106 -12.10 -9.49 0.21
N LEU A 107 -11.85 -10.06 -0.95
CA LEU A 107 -12.91 -10.47 -1.87
C LEU A 107 -13.65 -11.70 -1.33
N PRO A 108 -14.97 -11.81 -1.54
CA PRO A 108 -15.76 -12.95 -1.09
C PRO A 108 -15.60 -14.16 -2.04
N ILE A 109 -14.36 -14.68 -2.12
CA ILE A 109 -14.03 -15.83 -2.94
C ILE A 109 -14.44 -17.10 -2.19
N PRO A 110 -15.24 -17.99 -2.78
CA PRO A 110 -15.62 -19.25 -2.13
C PRO A 110 -14.39 -20.06 -1.70
N GLY A 111 -14.36 -20.50 -0.42
CA GLY A 111 -13.24 -21.26 0.14
C GLY A 111 -12.03 -20.47 0.59
N LEU A 112 -11.95 -19.15 0.32
CA LEU A 112 -10.81 -18.33 0.72
C LEU A 112 -10.62 -18.30 2.24
N ALA A 113 -11.71 -18.18 2.99
CA ALA A 113 -11.67 -18.20 4.46
C ALA A 113 -11.15 -19.54 5.02
N ASP A 114 -11.45 -20.65 4.35
CA ASP A 114 -11.05 -22.00 4.77
C ASP A 114 -9.57 -22.28 4.46
N CYS A 115 -9.00 -21.61 3.44
CA CYS A 115 -7.60 -21.78 3.05
C CYS A 115 -6.62 -21.07 3.98
N GLY A 116 -7.06 -20.12 4.80
CA GLY A 116 -6.19 -19.30 5.64
C GLY A 116 -5.36 -18.31 4.80
N TYR A 117 -6.00 -17.28 4.27
CA TYR A 117 -5.31 -16.24 3.50
C TYR A 117 -4.53 -15.26 4.40
N VAL A 118 -3.57 -14.59 3.79
CA VAL A 118 -2.74 -13.53 4.40
C VAL A 118 -2.91 -12.26 3.58
N THR A 119 -3.12 -11.13 4.23
CA THR A 119 -3.12 -9.85 3.51
C THR A 119 -1.70 -9.38 3.24
N ALA A 120 -1.48 -8.66 2.13
CA ALA A 120 -0.18 -8.05 1.84
C ALA A 120 0.28 -7.13 2.98
N GLN A 121 -0.65 -6.44 3.64
CA GLN A 121 -0.37 -5.58 4.77
C GLN A 121 0.17 -6.37 5.98
N ASP A 122 -0.49 -7.47 6.37
CA ASP A 122 -0.05 -8.29 7.51
C ASP A 122 1.27 -9.00 7.23
N LEU A 123 1.49 -9.39 5.98
CA LEU A 123 2.76 -9.95 5.52
C LEU A 123 3.90 -8.93 5.70
N LEU A 124 3.74 -7.72 5.18
CA LEU A 124 4.75 -6.66 5.26
C LEU A 124 5.00 -6.17 6.68
N LEU A 125 3.98 -6.22 7.54
CA LEU A 125 4.10 -5.92 8.98
C LEU A 125 4.75 -7.07 9.78
N GLY A 126 5.00 -8.22 9.15
CA GLY A 126 5.54 -9.39 9.84
C GLY A 126 4.57 -10.04 10.83
N LYS A 127 3.27 -9.73 10.76
CA LYS A 127 2.24 -10.35 11.61
C LYS A 127 1.99 -11.80 11.22
N THR A 128 2.21 -12.12 9.95
CA THR A 128 2.07 -13.46 9.38
C THR A 128 3.21 -13.77 8.44
N ALA A 129 3.42 -15.05 8.14
CA ALA A 129 4.41 -15.50 7.18
C ALA A 129 3.73 -16.27 6.05
N ALA A 130 4.22 -16.07 4.83
CA ALA A 130 3.83 -16.90 3.69
C ALA A 130 4.53 -18.27 3.74
N GLY A 131 3.87 -19.29 3.20
CA GLY A 131 4.49 -20.60 2.98
C GLY A 131 5.54 -20.54 1.86
N ARG A 132 6.24 -21.65 1.60
CA ARG A 132 7.23 -21.73 0.52
C ARG A 132 6.62 -21.40 -0.85
N ARG A 133 5.37 -21.79 -1.08
CA ARG A 133 4.59 -21.48 -2.27
C ARG A 133 3.52 -20.46 -1.90
N ALA A 134 3.39 -19.42 -2.69
CA ALA A 134 2.44 -18.35 -2.45
C ALA A 134 1.65 -18.04 -3.73
N LEU A 135 0.34 -18.04 -3.61
CA LEU A 135 -0.57 -17.54 -4.64
C LEU A 135 -1.03 -16.14 -4.24
N VAL A 136 -0.73 -15.17 -5.08
CA VAL A 136 -1.19 -13.80 -4.92
C VAL A 136 -2.46 -13.61 -5.73
N VAL A 137 -3.56 -13.30 -5.06
CA VAL A 137 -4.85 -13.04 -5.70
C VAL A 137 -5.05 -11.54 -5.85
N GLY A 138 -5.08 -11.10 -7.09
CA GLY A 138 -5.10 -9.69 -7.49
C GLY A 138 -3.73 -9.23 -7.99
N GLY A 139 -3.65 -8.90 -9.27
CA GLY A 139 -2.44 -8.46 -9.97
C GLY A 139 -2.36 -6.95 -10.16
N GLY A 140 -3.03 -6.14 -9.35
CA GLY A 140 -2.81 -4.70 -9.28
C GLY A 140 -1.48 -4.36 -8.61
N MET A 141 -1.17 -3.07 -8.47
CA MET A 141 0.11 -2.59 -7.91
C MET A 141 0.47 -3.27 -6.59
N VAL A 142 -0.45 -3.35 -5.64
CA VAL A 142 -0.20 -3.93 -4.31
C VAL A 142 0.12 -5.42 -4.39
N GLY A 143 -0.65 -6.17 -5.17
CA GLY A 143 -0.42 -7.61 -5.36
C GLY A 143 0.91 -7.88 -6.04
N CYS A 144 1.24 -7.14 -7.09
CA CYS A 144 2.51 -7.25 -7.79
C CYS A 144 3.70 -6.94 -6.88
N GLU A 145 3.61 -5.90 -6.05
CA GLU A 145 4.66 -5.54 -5.09
C GLU A 145 4.82 -6.60 -3.98
N ALA A 146 3.72 -7.18 -3.52
CA ALA A 146 3.76 -8.28 -2.56
C ALA A 146 4.39 -9.55 -3.18
N ALA A 147 4.09 -9.82 -4.44
CA ALA A 147 4.68 -10.93 -5.18
C ALA A 147 6.20 -10.76 -5.35
N GLU A 148 6.65 -9.56 -5.74
CA GLU A 148 8.07 -9.22 -5.84
C GLU A 148 8.77 -9.40 -4.49
N TYR A 149 8.19 -8.85 -3.42
CA TYR A 149 8.69 -8.99 -2.06
C TYR A 149 8.89 -10.45 -1.64
N LEU A 150 7.94 -11.32 -1.97
CA LEU A 150 8.01 -12.76 -1.67
C LEU A 150 9.05 -13.47 -2.54
N ALA A 151 9.03 -13.23 -3.85
CA ALA A 151 9.92 -13.89 -4.80
C ALA A 151 11.40 -13.62 -4.51
N GLU A 152 11.76 -12.37 -4.19
CA GLU A 152 13.11 -11.98 -3.77
C GLU A 152 13.56 -12.65 -2.47
N ARG A 153 12.63 -13.15 -1.67
CA ARG A 153 12.90 -13.91 -0.43
C ARG A 153 12.91 -15.42 -0.64
N GLY A 154 12.86 -15.85 -1.90
CA GLY A 154 12.98 -17.25 -2.29
C GLY A 154 11.67 -18.04 -2.22
N HIS A 155 10.53 -17.38 -2.13
CA HIS A 155 9.23 -18.04 -2.29
C HIS A 155 8.95 -18.31 -3.76
N GLN A 156 8.28 -19.42 -4.05
CA GLN A 156 7.69 -19.70 -5.36
C GLN A 156 6.36 -18.95 -5.43
N VAL A 157 6.24 -18.01 -6.37
CA VAL A 157 5.10 -17.09 -6.41
C VAL A 157 4.36 -17.20 -7.73
N ALA A 158 3.04 -17.27 -7.63
CA ALA A 158 2.13 -17.09 -8.76
C ALA A 158 1.19 -15.92 -8.49
N ILE A 159 0.88 -15.13 -9.51
CA ILE A 159 -0.10 -14.04 -9.46
C ILE A 159 -1.28 -14.45 -10.34
N VAL A 160 -2.49 -14.28 -9.81
CA VAL A 160 -3.73 -14.41 -10.58
C VAL A 160 -4.46 -13.07 -10.58
N GLU A 161 -4.91 -12.68 -11.78
CA GLU A 161 -5.63 -11.43 -11.98
C GLU A 161 -6.89 -11.72 -12.83
N MET A 162 -8.01 -11.12 -12.45
CA MET A 162 -9.27 -11.24 -13.14
C MET A 162 -9.30 -10.39 -14.44
N GLU A 163 -8.59 -9.28 -14.42
CA GLU A 163 -8.46 -8.41 -15.60
C GLU A 163 -7.48 -8.98 -16.61
N ASP A 164 -7.62 -8.57 -17.87
CA ASP A 164 -6.74 -9.02 -18.97
C ASP A 164 -5.28 -8.61 -18.79
N VAL A 165 -5.05 -7.63 -17.91
CA VAL A 165 -3.76 -6.96 -17.79
C VAL A 165 -3.31 -6.88 -16.34
N ILE A 166 -2.23 -7.60 -16.03
CA ILE A 166 -1.56 -7.49 -14.72
C ILE A 166 -0.87 -6.13 -14.61
N ALA A 167 -0.92 -5.52 -13.43
CA ALA A 167 -0.38 -4.19 -13.12
C ALA A 167 -0.94 -3.08 -14.03
N ALA A 168 -2.24 -3.13 -14.34
CA ALA A 168 -2.90 -2.13 -15.19
C ALA A 168 -2.89 -0.73 -14.56
N ASP A 169 -2.86 -0.64 -13.25
CA ASP A 169 -2.81 0.58 -12.45
C ASP A 169 -1.39 1.14 -12.22
N VAL A 170 -0.37 0.44 -12.75
CA VAL A 170 1.05 0.84 -12.66
C VAL A 170 1.47 1.59 -13.93
N THR A 171 2.28 2.65 -13.77
CA THR A 171 2.82 3.39 -14.92
C THR A 171 3.63 2.48 -15.86
N PRO A 172 3.63 2.72 -17.18
CA PRO A 172 4.31 1.86 -18.14
C PRO A 172 5.79 1.62 -17.82
N GLU A 173 6.48 2.63 -17.31
CA GLU A 173 7.90 2.56 -16.93
C GLU A 173 8.11 1.62 -15.75
N ASN A 174 7.35 1.79 -14.67
CA ASN A 174 7.43 0.97 -13.47
C ASN A 174 6.97 -0.46 -13.76
N ARG A 175 5.93 -0.61 -14.58
CA ARG A 175 5.44 -1.92 -15.01
C ARG A 175 6.51 -2.70 -15.77
N ARG A 176 7.24 -2.07 -16.69
CA ARG A 176 8.35 -2.71 -17.42
C ARG A 176 9.44 -3.20 -16.46
N TYR A 177 9.78 -2.38 -15.46
CA TYR A 177 10.74 -2.76 -14.44
C TYR A 177 10.25 -3.96 -13.61
N MET A 178 9.03 -3.91 -13.14
CA MET A 178 8.37 -4.97 -12.37
C MET A 178 8.33 -6.30 -13.14
N PHE A 179 7.94 -6.29 -14.41
CA PHE A 179 7.89 -7.50 -15.23
C PHE A 179 9.27 -8.10 -15.51
N ARG A 180 10.31 -7.26 -15.62
CA ARG A 180 11.69 -7.76 -15.68
C ARG A 180 12.07 -8.50 -14.40
N ASN A 181 11.77 -7.93 -13.24
CA ASN A 181 12.03 -8.57 -11.95
C ASN A 181 11.24 -9.87 -11.78
N PHE A 182 10.01 -9.93 -12.27
CA PHE A 182 9.21 -11.17 -12.28
C PHE A 182 9.89 -12.26 -13.12
N GLY A 183 10.42 -11.93 -14.30
CA GLY A 183 11.17 -12.85 -15.12
C GLY A 183 12.44 -13.36 -14.42
N GLU A 184 13.20 -12.49 -13.79
CA GLU A 184 14.42 -12.82 -13.05
C GLU A 184 14.13 -13.71 -11.82
N ASN A 185 12.99 -13.53 -11.15
CA ASN A 185 12.59 -14.28 -9.97
C ASN A 185 11.58 -15.41 -10.26
N HIS A 186 11.34 -15.72 -11.52
CA HIS A 186 10.45 -16.82 -11.95
C HIS A 186 9.02 -16.74 -11.39
N VAL A 187 8.47 -15.52 -11.29
CA VAL A 187 7.08 -15.33 -10.88
C VAL A 187 6.15 -15.75 -12.00
N LEU A 188 5.22 -16.64 -11.70
CA LEU A 188 4.21 -17.09 -12.68
C LEU A 188 3.09 -16.05 -12.74
N LEU A 189 2.70 -15.68 -13.96
CA LEU A 189 1.65 -14.70 -14.22
C LEU A 189 0.48 -15.38 -14.93
N GLN A 190 -0.71 -15.23 -14.38
CA GLN A 190 -1.95 -15.69 -15.00
C GLN A 190 -3.00 -14.59 -14.94
N SER A 191 -3.52 -14.22 -16.09
CA SER A 191 -4.63 -13.27 -16.22
C SER A 191 -5.80 -13.93 -16.95
N ASP A 192 -7.00 -13.40 -16.79
CA ASP A 192 -8.24 -13.95 -17.37
C ASP A 192 -8.42 -13.60 -18.86
N ALA A 193 -7.34 -13.27 -19.56
CA ALA A 193 -7.34 -12.95 -20.99
C ALA A 193 -8.01 -14.02 -21.88
N LYS A 194 -8.30 -15.20 -21.35
CA LYS A 194 -8.95 -16.30 -22.12
C LYS A 194 -10.45 -16.45 -21.88
N ALA A 195 -11.00 -15.91 -20.79
CA ALA A 195 -12.43 -15.99 -20.47
C ALA A 195 -12.84 -14.87 -19.49
N PRO A 196 -13.11 -13.65 -19.99
CA PRO A 196 -13.52 -12.54 -19.14
C PRO A 196 -14.88 -12.84 -18.49
N GLY A 197 -14.98 -12.77 -17.18
CA GLY A 197 -16.28 -12.72 -16.54
C GLY A 197 -16.48 -13.35 -15.17
N ASN A 198 -15.61 -14.18 -14.64
CA ASN A 198 -15.78 -14.73 -13.30
C ASN A 198 -14.44 -15.09 -12.64
N ALA A 199 -14.21 -14.60 -11.44
CA ALA A 199 -13.04 -14.93 -10.62
C ALA A 199 -12.91 -16.44 -10.31
N VAL A 200 -13.97 -17.22 -10.47
CA VAL A 200 -14.03 -18.66 -10.15
C VAL A 200 -13.23 -19.54 -11.13
N PRO A 201 -13.29 -19.35 -12.46
CA PRO A 201 -12.42 -20.08 -13.37
C PRO A 201 -10.95 -19.71 -13.24
N ALA A 202 -10.64 -18.42 -13.14
CA ALA A 202 -9.27 -17.94 -12.99
C ALA A 202 -8.60 -18.49 -11.70
N THR A 203 -9.34 -18.60 -10.60
CA THR A 203 -8.84 -19.23 -9.36
C THR A 203 -8.71 -20.75 -9.48
N GLY A 204 -9.54 -21.42 -10.28
CA GLY A 204 -9.44 -22.86 -10.57
C GLY A 204 -8.18 -23.20 -11.35
N ASP A 205 -7.93 -22.51 -12.45
CA ASP A 205 -6.76 -22.69 -13.31
C ASP A 205 -5.47 -22.28 -12.57
N ALA A 206 -5.53 -21.26 -11.73
CA ALA A 206 -4.41 -20.81 -10.90
C ALA A 206 -4.09 -21.79 -9.79
N LEU A 207 -5.10 -22.44 -9.21
CA LEU A 207 -4.88 -23.49 -8.23
C LEU A 207 -4.20 -24.69 -8.88
N GLU A 208 -4.57 -25.07 -10.10
CA GLU A 208 -3.86 -26.11 -10.85
C GLU A 208 -2.42 -25.70 -11.19
N ALA A 209 -2.19 -24.46 -11.62
CA ALA A 209 -0.85 -23.93 -11.84
C ALA A 209 -0.01 -23.89 -10.55
N ALA A 210 -0.62 -23.49 -9.44
CA ALA A 210 0.06 -23.49 -8.12
C ALA A 210 0.31 -24.90 -7.58
N LEU A 211 -0.47 -25.89 -7.97
CA LEU A 211 -0.27 -27.31 -7.63
C LEU A 211 0.79 -27.98 -8.54
N ALA A 212 1.06 -27.39 -9.72
CA ALA A 212 2.09 -27.85 -10.64
C ALA A 212 3.50 -27.34 -10.32
N ILE A 213 3.63 -26.40 -9.39
CA ILE A 213 4.91 -25.89 -8.85
C ILE A 213 5.32 -26.75 -7.64
#